data_d476465ae762f453a8ea60942418d426
#
_entry.id   d476465ae762f453a8ea60942418d426
#
_cell.length_a   1.000
_cell.length_b   1.000
_cell.length_c   1.000
_cell.angle_alpha   90.00
_cell.angle_beta   90.00
_cell.angle_gamma   90.00
#
_symmetry.space_group_name_H-M   'P 1'
#
loop_
_entity.id
_entity.type
_entity.pdbx_description
1 polymer ?
#
loop_
_entity_poly.entity_id
_entity_poly.type
_entity_poly.pdbx_seq_one_letter_code
_entity_poly.pdbx_strand_id
1 'polypeptide(L)'
;MAGAEIYVTLEPCCHYGKTPPCTQAIIDSGIKKVYMGSDDPNPLVAGKGAEILRNHGIEVETGILKEDCDKLNRVFFHYITHKTPYVVMKYAMTADGKIASVSGKSKWISNEQSRHDVQKSRLRYSGIMVGINTVLKDDPMLTCRLENGRNPIRIICDSHLKTPLDCNIVKTAKDVPTIIACLENAENTQAYKQMGIKIIQTPSDKGHVDLIYLMKKLGEEKIDSILLEGGGELNFSALQSGIVNRIQAYISPKILGGKSAPSPVGGMGFDSPDSGIILCSPEITYFGNDILIEWEVTKCSQE
;
A
#
# COMPACT_ATOMS: atom_id res chain seq x y z
N MET A 1 -12.79 -27.99 -23.65
CA MET A 1 -13.38 -26.64 -23.54
C MET A 1 -13.67 -26.00 -24.90
N ALA A 2 -13.59 -26.76 -25.98
CA ALA A 2 -13.86 -26.23 -27.32
C ALA A 2 -15.25 -25.57 -27.38
N GLY A 3 -15.33 -24.33 -27.88
CA GLY A 3 -16.56 -23.54 -27.97
C GLY A 3 -16.98 -22.79 -26.69
N ALA A 4 -16.21 -22.84 -25.61
CA ALA A 4 -16.49 -22.12 -24.36
C ALA A 4 -16.19 -20.62 -24.48
N GLU A 5 -16.74 -19.84 -23.57
CA GLU A 5 -16.45 -18.43 -23.39
C GLU A 5 -15.68 -18.22 -22.08
N ILE A 6 -14.80 -17.20 -22.02
CA ILE A 6 -14.03 -16.85 -20.82
C ILE A 6 -14.20 -15.37 -20.51
N TYR A 7 -14.30 -15.06 -19.21
CA TYR A 7 -14.34 -13.70 -18.68
C TYR A 7 -13.04 -13.46 -17.89
N VAL A 8 -12.35 -12.37 -18.23
CA VAL A 8 -11.08 -11.99 -17.60
C VAL A 8 -11.13 -10.53 -17.16
N THR A 9 -10.61 -10.24 -15.98
CA THR A 9 -10.58 -8.87 -15.45
C THR A 9 -9.48 -8.01 -16.08
N LEU A 10 -8.49 -8.63 -16.73
CA LEU A 10 -7.33 -7.97 -17.33
C LEU A 10 -7.02 -8.62 -18.68
N GLU A 11 -6.50 -7.83 -19.60
CA GLU A 11 -6.03 -8.30 -20.90
C GLU A 11 -5.07 -9.49 -20.78
N PRO A 12 -5.31 -10.62 -21.48
CA PRO A 12 -4.43 -11.77 -21.46
C PRO A 12 -3.03 -11.43 -21.98
N CYS A 13 -2.01 -11.72 -21.18
CA CYS A 13 -0.62 -11.46 -21.55
C CYS A 13 -0.21 -12.26 -22.80
N CYS A 14 0.63 -11.64 -23.64
CA CYS A 14 1.13 -12.19 -24.90
C CYS A 14 2.64 -12.42 -24.95
N HIS A 15 3.32 -12.28 -23.81
CA HIS A 15 4.78 -12.46 -23.70
C HIS A 15 5.12 -13.57 -22.71
N TYR A 16 6.29 -14.17 -22.87
CA TYR A 16 6.83 -15.13 -21.92
C TYR A 16 7.38 -14.39 -20.70
N GLY A 17 6.82 -14.68 -19.53
CA GLY A 17 7.28 -14.23 -18.24
C GLY A 17 7.83 -15.43 -17.44
N LYS A 18 7.36 -15.57 -16.18
CA LYS A 18 7.62 -16.79 -15.38
C LYS A 18 6.83 -18.00 -15.88
N THR A 19 5.74 -17.75 -16.61
CA THR A 19 4.85 -18.74 -17.21
C THR A 19 4.63 -18.41 -18.69
N PRO A 20 4.17 -19.39 -19.51
CA PRO A 20 3.76 -19.14 -20.89
C PRO A 20 2.64 -18.09 -20.98
N PRO A 21 2.48 -17.42 -22.15
CA PRO A 21 1.45 -16.41 -22.34
C PRO A 21 0.03 -16.95 -22.14
N CYS A 22 -0.86 -16.17 -21.48
CA CYS A 22 -2.26 -16.54 -21.33
C CYS A 22 -2.98 -16.64 -22.68
N THR A 23 -2.60 -15.81 -23.67
CA THR A 23 -3.15 -15.88 -25.02
C THR A 23 -2.96 -17.27 -25.64
N GLN A 24 -1.76 -17.88 -25.48
CA GLN A 24 -1.51 -19.23 -25.99
C GLN A 24 -2.39 -20.28 -25.33
N ALA A 25 -2.53 -20.22 -24.01
CA ALA A 25 -3.40 -21.16 -23.27
C ALA A 25 -4.88 -21.05 -23.68
N ILE A 26 -5.36 -19.84 -23.98
CA ILE A 26 -6.71 -19.58 -24.47
C ILE A 26 -6.89 -20.20 -25.87
N ILE A 27 -5.94 -20.00 -26.78
CA ILE A 27 -5.95 -20.56 -28.14
C ILE A 27 -5.95 -22.10 -28.08
N ASP A 28 -5.03 -22.70 -27.34
CA ASP A 28 -4.86 -24.15 -27.23
C ASP A 28 -6.09 -24.83 -26.59
N SER A 29 -6.83 -24.11 -25.75
CA SER A 29 -8.05 -24.60 -25.12
C SER A 29 -9.28 -24.62 -26.03
N GLY A 30 -9.20 -24.01 -27.23
CA GLY A 30 -10.32 -23.93 -28.18
C GLY A 30 -11.46 -23.03 -27.69
N ILE A 31 -11.14 -22.02 -26.88
CA ILE A 31 -12.09 -20.99 -26.42
C ILE A 31 -12.55 -20.16 -27.64
N LYS A 32 -13.85 -19.90 -27.72
CA LYS A 32 -14.45 -19.22 -28.86
C LYS A 32 -14.58 -17.70 -28.66
N LYS A 33 -14.78 -17.29 -27.42
CA LYS A 33 -14.98 -15.87 -27.10
C LYS A 33 -14.33 -15.48 -25.76
N VAL A 34 -13.71 -14.28 -25.73
CA VAL A 34 -13.10 -13.68 -24.55
C VAL A 34 -13.80 -12.35 -24.25
N TYR A 35 -14.30 -12.22 -23.03
CA TYR A 35 -14.79 -10.95 -22.48
C TYR A 35 -13.71 -10.38 -21.56
N MET A 36 -13.24 -9.19 -21.89
CA MET A 36 -12.09 -8.56 -21.22
C MET A 36 -12.52 -7.28 -20.51
N GLY A 37 -12.17 -7.14 -19.23
CA GLY A 37 -12.47 -5.96 -18.43
C GLY A 37 -11.54 -4.80 -18.73
N SER A 38 -10.33 -4.84 -18.22
CA SER A 38 -9.33 -3.77 -18.36
C SER A 38 -8.30 -4.10 -19.44
N ASP A 39 -7.83 -3.07 -20.13
CA ASP A 39 -6.62 -3.15 -20.94
C ASP A 39 -5.38 -3.22 -20.02
N ASP A 40 -4.33 -3.92 -20.46
CA ASP A 40 -3.06 -3.96 -19.73
C ASP A 40 -2.22 -2.72 -20.06
N PRO A 41 -1.87 -1.86 -19.09
CA PRO A 41 -1.04 -0.69 -19.32
C PRO A 41 0.43 -1.02 -19.61
N ASN A 42 0.84 -2.29 -19.50
CA ASN A 42 2.19 -2.73 -19.80
C ASN A 42 2.47 -2.58 -21.31
N PRO A 43 3.47 -1.78 -21.74
CA PRO A 43 3.79 -1.61 -23.17
C PRO A 43 4.12 -2.92 -23.91
N LEU A 44 4.47 -3.98 -23.18
CA LEU A 44 4.72 -5.31 -23.74
C LEU A 44 3.42 -6.02 -24.14
N VAL A 45 2.28 -5.65 -23.53
CA VAL A 45 0.95 -6.25 -23.74
C VAL A 45 0.05 -5.29 -24.50
N ALA A 46 -0.37 -4.21 -23.90
CA ALA A 46 -1.11 -3.05 -24.40
C ALA A 46 -1.85 -3.26 -25.75
N GLY A 47 -2.95 -4.01 -25.74
CA GLY A 47 -3.80 -4.32 -26.92
C GLY A 47 -3.32 -5.50 -27.77
N LYS A 48 -2.08 -5.95 -27.64
CA LYS A 48 -1.51 -7.06 -28.43
C LYS A 48 -2.12 -8.41 -28.06
N GLY A 49 -2.49 -8.61 -26.80
CA GLY A 49 -3.17 -9.83 -26.36
C GLY A 49 -4.51 -10.00 -27.07
N ALA A 50 -5.31 -8.97 -27.09
CA ALA A 50 -6.60 -8.96 -27.79
C ALA A 50 -6.43 -9.14 -29.32
N GLU A 51 -5.43 -8.50 -29.92
CA GLU A 51 -5.11 -8.64 -31.34
C GLU A 51 -4.71 -10.07 -31.70
N ILE A 52 -3.83 -10.71 -30.94
CA ILE A 52 -3.41 -12.10 -31.16
C ILE A 52 -4.60 -13.04 -31.10
N LEU A 53 -5.49 -12.90 -30.13
CA LEU A 53 -6.69 -13.74 -30.00
C LEU A 53 -7.62 -13.57 -31.23
N ARG A 54 -7.87 -12.34 -31.67
CA ARG A 54 -8.69 -12.07 -32.89
C ARG A 54 -8.07 -12.67 -34.14
N ASN A 55 -6.75 -12.58 -34.29
CA ASN A 55 -6.03 -13.17 -35.44
C ASN A 55 -6.12 -14.71 -35.47
N HIS A 56 -6.42 -15.36 -34.35
CA HIS A 56 -6.67 -16.79 -34.25
C HIS A 56 -8.17 -17.16 -34.32
N GLY A 57 -9.02 -16.23 -34.75
CA GLY A 57 -10.46 -16.47 -34.94
C GLY A 57 -11.27 -16.49 -33.64
N ILE A 58 -10.72 -15.98 -32.52
CA ILE A 58 -11.42 -15.87 -31.24
C ILE A 58 -12.10 -14.47 -31.19
N GLU A 59 -13.39 -14.47 -30.87
CA GLU A 59 -14.10 -13.20 -30.64
C GLU A 59 -13.57 -12.54 -29.35
N VAL A 60 -13.26 -11.23 -29.38
CA VAL A 60 -12.80 -10.49 -28.21
C VAL A 60 -13.64 -9.23 -28.02
N GLU A 61 -14.34 -9.19 -26.90
CA GLU A 61 -15.12 -8.04 -26.44
C GLU A 61 -14.38 -7.39 -25.24
N THR A 62 -14.15 -6.07 -25.31
CA THR A 62 -13.32 -5.33 -24.34
C THR A 62 -14.14 -4.31 -23.57
N GLY A 63 -13.64 -3.90 -22.39
CA GLY A 63 -14.27 -2.85 -21.59
C GLY A 63 -15.43 -3.34 -20.71
N ILE A 64 -15.59 -4.65 -20.54
CA ILE A 64 -16.67 -5.23 -19.71
C ILE A 64 -16.38 -4.93 -18.22
N LEU A 65 -17.30 -4.17 -17.60
CA LEU A 65 -17.14 -3.70 -16.21
C LEU A 65 -15.76 -3.07 -15.95
N LYS A 66 -15.29 -2.26 -16.93
CA LYS A 66 -13.93 -1.72 -16.93
C LYS A 66 -13.56 -1.01 -15.63
N GLU A 67 -14.42 -0.16 -15.10
CA GLU A 67 -14.15 0.59 -13.86
C GLU A 67 -13.94 -0.33 -12.64
N ASP A 68 -14.73 -1.40 -12.53
CA ASP A 68 -14.60 -2.37 -11.43
C ASP A 68 -13.34 -3.23 -11.61
N CYS A 69 -13.02 -3.59 -12.84
CA CYS A 69 -11.79 -4.31 -13.17
C CYS A 69 -10.54 -3.45 -12.93
N ASP A 70 -10.58 -2.16 -13.25
CA ASP A 70 -9.50 -1.20 -12.95
C ASP A 70 -9.28 -1.09 -11.44
N LYS A 71 -10.34 -1.03 -10.63
CA LYS A 71 -10.26 -1.02 -9.16
C LYS A 71 -9.59 -2.29 -8.61
N LEU A 72 -9.88 -3.46 -9.17
CA LEU A 72 -9.24 -4.72 -8.78
C LEU A 72 -7.74 -4.72 -9.08
N ASN A 73 -7.34 -4.14 -10.21
CA ASN A 73 -5.98 -4.17 -10.73
C ASN A 73 -5.14 -2.93 -10.37
N ARG A 74 -5.65 -1.99 -9.53
CA ARG A 74 -5.00 -0.69 -9.24
C ARG A 74 -3.54 -0.80 -8.79
N VAL A 75 -3.21 -1.79 -7.95
CA VAL A 75 -1.83 -2.02 -7.49
C VAL A 75 -0.94 -2.39 -8.67
N PHE A 76 -1.38 -3.34 -9.49
CA PHE A 76 -0.64 -3.77 -10.68
C PHE A 76 -0.45 -2.61 -11.66
N PHE A 77 -1.51 -1.86 -11.95
CA PHE A 77 -1.45 -0.72 -12.88
C PHE A 77 -0.46 0.33 -12.42
N HIS A 78 -0.53 0.71 -11.14
CA HIS A 78 0.43 1.66 -10.59
C HIS A 78 1.86 1.14 -10.70
N TYR A 79 2.11 -0.08 -10.23
CA TYR A 79 3.46 -0.63 -10.20
C TYR A 79 4.06 -0.84 -11.60
N ILE A 80 3.27 -1.36 -12.55
CA ILE A 80 3.78 -1.60 -13.90
C ILE A 80 4.10 -0.30 -14.65
N THR A 81 3.37 0.77 -14.34
CA THR A 81 3.52 2.09 -14.97
C THR A 81 4.61 2.92 -14.31
N HIS A 82 4.65 2.98 -12.97
CA HIS A 82 5.53 3.88 -12.23
C HIS A 82 6.78 3.21 -11.66
N LYS A 83 6.79 1.87 -11.58
CA LYS A 83 7.87 1.09 -10.95
C LYS A 83 8.13 1.44 -9.48
N THR A 84 7.12 1.97 -8.81
CA THR A 84 7.10 2.29 -7.38
C THR A 84 5.91 1.60 -6.71
N PRO A 85 5.96 1.33 -5.40
CA PRO A 85 4.82 0.76 -4.69
C PRO A 85 3.56 1.63 -4.74
N TYR A 86 2.39 1.01 -4.84
CA TYR A 86 1.10 1.64 -4.56
C TYR A 86 0.93 1.79 -3.05
N VAL A 87 0.85 3.03 -2.55
CA VAL A 87 0.81 3.31 -1.12
C VAL A 87 -0.61 3.57 -0.65
N VAL A 88 -1.06 2.77 0.31
CA VAL A 88 -2.33 2.95 1.01
C VAL A 88 -2.06 3.42 2.43
N MET A 89 -2.41 4.65 2.74
CA MET A 89 -2.30 5.20 4.08
C MET A 89 -3.51 4.80 4.92
N LYS A 90 -3.29 4.11 6.01
CA LYS A 90 -4.35 3.63 6.90
C LYS A 90 -4.21 4.23 8.29
N TYR A 91 -5.31 4.73 8.82
CA TYR A 91 -5.41 5.12 10.23
C TYR A 91 -6.78 4.78 10.83
N ALA A 92 -6.82 4.75 12.17
CA ALA A 92 -8.07 4.65 12.91
C ALA A 92 -8.17 5.84 13.86
N MET A 93 -9.30 6.53 13.85
CA MET A 93 -9.53 7.73 14.66
C MET A 93 -10.91 7.72 15.30
N THR A 94 -11.08 8.56 16.31
CA THR A 94 -12.39 8.90 16.88
C THR A 94 -13.17 9.83 15.96
N ALA A 95 -14.47 10.02 16.21
CA ALA A 95 -15.32 10.91 15.44
C ALA A 95 -14.83 12.39 15.48
N ASP A 96 -14.09 12.77 16.51
CA ASP A 96 -13.43 14.07 16.65
C ASP A 96 -11.96 14.08 16.18
N GLY A 97 -11.54 13.06 15.39
CA GLY A 97 -10.26 13.05 14.71
C GLY A 97 -9.03 12.72 15.58
N LYS A 98 -9.19 11.93 16.65
CA LYS A 98 -8.07 11.59 17.56
C LYS A 98 -7.63 10.13 17.38
N ILE A 99 -6.32 9.89 17.30
CA ILE A 99 -5.75 8.54 17.22
C ILE A 99 -5.28 8.01 18.58
N ALA A 100 -5.23 8.86 19.60
CA ALA A 100 -4.94 8.51 20.98
C ALA A 100 -5.48 9.61 21.91
N SER A 101 -5.61 9.29 23.20
CA SER A 101 -5.90 10.28 24.25
C SER A 101 -4.72 11.24 24.48
N VAL A 102 -4.92 12.30 25.25
CA VAL A 102 -3.84 13.24 25.66
C VAL A 102 -2.70 12.53 26.42
N SER A 103 -2.97 11.41 27.10
CA SER A 103 -1.96 10.58 27.76
C SER A 103 -1.29 9.58 26.81
N GLY A 104 -1.61 9.61 25.51
CA GLY A 104 -1.05 8.73 24.49
C GLY A 104 -1.65 7.33 24.43
N LYS A 105 -2.69 7.01 25.20
CA LYS A 105 -3.36 5.71 25.14
C LYS A 105 -4.20 5.61 23.85
N SER A 106 -3.93 4.59 23.02
CA SER A 106 -4.57 4.36 21.71
C SER A 106 -5.38 3.06 21.64
N LYS A 107 -5.28 2.17 22.62
CA LYS A 107 -5.93 0.84 22.61
C LYS A 107 -7.24 0.89 23.43
N TRP A 108 -8.42 0.67 22.82
CA TRP A 108 -8.65 0.49 21.38
C TRP A 108 -9.52 1.63 20.88
N ILE A 109 -9.11 2.30 19.80
CA ILE A 109 -9.94 3.31 19.12
C ILE A 109 -11.08 2.61 18.40
N SER A 110 -10.78 1.74 17.43
CA SER A 110 -11.75 1.01 16.62
C SER A 110 -12.17 -0.32 17.26
N ASN A 111 -13.31 -0.85 16.81
CA ASN A 111 -13.86 -2.12 17.27
C ASN A 111 -13.09 -3.35 16.69
N GLU A 112 -13.51 -4.54 17.08
CA GLU A 112 -12.84 -5.79 16.68
C GLU A 112 -13.00 -6.09 15.19
N GLN A 113 -14.18 -5.81 14.61
CA GLN A 113 -14.44 -6.03 13.19
C GLN A 113 -13.53 -5.16 12.31
N SER A 114 -13.38 -3.88 12.65
CA SER A 114 -12.44 -2.97 11.99
C SER A 114 -10.99 -3.48 12.10
N ARG A 115 -10.58 -3.93 13.30
CA ARG A 115 -9.22 -4.48 13.49
C ARG A 115 -9.00 -5.77 12.71
N HIS A 116 -10.04 -6.61 12.55
CA HIS A 116 -9.97 -7.80 11.71
C HIS A 116 -9.80 -7.43 10.23
N ASP A 117 -10.52 -6.42 9.76
CA ASP A 117 -10.38 -5.95 8.37
C ASP A 117 -8.99 -5.36 8.07
N VAL A 118 -8.38 -4.67 9.04
CA VAL A 118 -6.96 -4.25 8.92
C VAL A 118 -6.02 -5.44 8.72
N GLN A 119 -6.32 -6.64 9.28
CA GLN A 119 -5.49 -7.82 9.03
C GLN A 119 -5.62 -8.31 7.57
N LYS A 120 -6.78 -8.14 6.93
CA LYS A 120 -6.94 -8.41 5.49
C LYS A 120 -6.11 -7.45 4.65
N SER A 121 -6.02 -6.17 5.05
CA SER A 121 -5.13 -5.20 4.40
C SER A 121 -3.66 -5.61 4.54
N ARG A 122 -3.22 -6.08 5.71
CA ARG A 122 -1.86 -6.61 5.93
C ARG A 122 -1.56 -7.88 5.12
N LEU A 123 -2.56 -8.70 4.84
CA LEU A 123 -2.44 -9.86 3.95
C LEU A 123 -2.33 -9.44 2.48
N ARG A 124 -3.08 -8.41 2.10
CA ARG A 124 -3.22 -7.94 0.72
C ARG A 124 -1.98 -7.23 0.20
N TYR A 125 -1.41 -6.31 0.99
CA TYR A 125 -0.29 -5.48 0.56
C TYR A 125 1.06 -6.16 0.85
N SER A 126 2.03 -5.96 -0.05
CA SER A 126 3.35 -6.61 0.01
C SER A 126 4.21 -6.10 1.16
N GLY A 127 4.09 -4.82 1.52
CA GLY A 127 4.80 -4.19 2.61
C GLY A 127 3.90 -3.49 3.62
N ILE A 128 4.40 -3.35 4.86
CA ILE A 128 3.83 -2.49 5.89
C ILE A 128 4.88 -1.48 6.34
N MET A 129 4.55 -0.19 6.31
CA MET A 129 5.48 0.89 6.63
C MET A 129 5.04 1.69 7.86
N VAL A 130 5.98 1.91 8.78
CA VAL A 130 5.79 2.74 9.97
C VAL A 130 7.01 3.65 10.21
N GLY A 131 6.83 4.71 10.98
CA GLY A 131 7.94 5.52 11.48
C GLY A 131 8.53 4.97 12.77
N ILE A 132 9.77 5.37 13.09
CA ILE A 132 10.49 4.96 14.29
C ILE A 132 9.70 5.23 15.58
N ASN A 133 8.97 6.35 15.66
CA ASN A 133 8.19 6.67 16.86
C ASN A 133 7.10 5.62 17.17
N THR A 134 6.53 4.96 16.16
CA THR A 134 5.60 3.83 16.35
C THR A 134 6.32 2.63 16.94
N VAL A 135 7.54 2.34 16.49
CA VAL A 135 8.35 1.23 17.04
C VAL A 135 8.69 1.49 18.50
N LEU A 136 9.19 2.70 18.82
CA LEU A 136 9.58 3.08 20.17
C LEU A 136 8.41 3.08 21.17
N LYS A 137 7.21 3.47 20.70
CA LYS A 137 6.03 3.60 21.56
C LYS A 137 5.28 2.28 21.78
N ASP A 138 5.12 1.50 20.73
CA ASP A 138 4.19 0.37 20.72
C ASP A 138 4.89 -1.01 20.66
N ASP A 139 6.19 -1.06 20.37
CA ASP A 139 6.98 -2.28 20.11
C ASP A 139 6.19 -3.32 19.30
N PRO A 140 5.70 -2.96 18.11
CA PRO A 140 4.74 -3.77 17.39
C PRO A 140 5.41 -4.94 16.67
N MET A 141 4.66 -6.01 16.41
CA MET A 141 5.11 -7.11 15.54
C MET A 141 4.97 -6.80 14.04
N LEU A 142 4.01 -5.95 13.66
CA LEU A 142 3.66 -5.62 12.26
C LEU A 142 3.40 -6.86 11.39
N THR A 143 2.80 -7.88 11.94
CA THR A 143 2.48 -9.14 11.27
C THR A 143 0.99 -9.23 10.91
N CYS A 144 0.66 -10.08 9.94
CA CYS A 144 -0.69 -10.54 9.68
C CYS A 144 -1.05 -11.62 10.71
N ARG A 145 -2.23 -11.49 11.35
CA ARG A 145 -2.72 -12.43 12.38
C ARG A 145 -3.91 -13.26 11.91
N LEU A 146 -4.19 -13.27 10.61
CA LEU A 146 -5.16 -14.18 10.02
C LEU A 146 -4.57 -15.58 9.95
N GLU A 147 -5.40 -16.58 10.12
CA GLU A 147 -5.03 -17.98 9.94
C GLU A 147 -4.48 -18.19 8.52
N ASN A 148 -3.31 -18.82 8.41
CA ASN A 148 -2.58 -19.02 7.15
C ASN A 148 -2.23 -17.72 6.39
N GLY A 149 -2.27 -16.57 7.07
CA GLY A 149 -1.95 -15.27 6.48
C GLY A 149 -0.45 -15.10 6.24
N ARG A 150 -0.08 -14.59 5.05
CA ARG A 150 1.29 -14.18 4.75
C ARG A 150 1.62 -12.86 5.47
N ASN A 151 2.79 -12.78 6.09
CA ASN A 151 3.28 -11.52 6.65
C ASN A 151 3.74 -10.55 5.56
N PRO A 152 3.42 -9.25 5.66
CA PRO A 152 4.02 -8.23 4.82
C PRO A 152 5.51 -8.03 5.17
N ILE A 153 6.29 -7.50 4.23
CA ILE A 153 7.64 -7.01 4.48
C ILE A 153 7.53 -5.77 5.37
N ARG A 154 8.22 -5.77 6.51
CA ARG A 154 8.20 -4.65 7.46
C ARG A 154 9.19 -3.57 7.00
N ILE A 155 8.73 -2.31 6.94
CA ILE A 155 9.53 -1.16 6.51
C ILE A 155 9.47 -0.11 7.61
N ILE A 156 10.62 0.23 8.16
CA ILE A 156 10.74 1.20 9.24
C ILE A 156 11.47 2.44 8.71
N CYS A 157 10.81 3.59 8.74
CA CYS A 157 11.45 4.88 8.46
C CYS A 157 12.14 5.37 9.73
N ASP A 158 13.46 5.22 9.79
CA ASP A 158 14.30 5.52 10.96
C ASP A 158 15.58 6.26 10.53
N SER A 159 15.47 7.56 10.34
CA SER A 159 16.55 8.41 9.80
C SER A 159 17.91 8.21 10.49
N HIS A 160 17.92 7.90 11.79
CA HIS A 160 19.13 7.88 12.62
C HIS A 160 19.38 6.54 13.30
N LEU A 161 18.74 5.46 12.86
CA LEU A 161 18.88 4.11 13.42
C LEU A 161 18.66 4.05 14.95
N LYS A 162 17.55 4.65 15.40
CA LYS A 162 17.11 4.65 16.81
C LYS A 162 16.30 3.41 17.19
N THR A 163 16.01 2.51 16.24
CA THR A 163 15.29 1.27 16.49
C THR A 163 16.05 0.42 17.51
N PRO A 164 15.46 0.08 18.67
CA PRO A 164 16.15 -0.74 19.67
C PRO A 164 16.48 -2.13 19.13
N LEU A 165 17.72 -2.60 19.36
CA LEU A 165 18.13 -3.94 18.89
C LEU A 165 17.39 -5.09 19.59
N ASP A 166 16.77 -4.82 20.73
CA ASP A 166 15.99 -5.77 21.52
C ASP A 166 14.47 -5.66 21.31
N CYS A 167 13.99 -4.83 20.39
CA CYS A 167 12.56 -4.74 20.06
C CYS A 167 12.05 -5.95 19.26
N ASN A 168 10.76 -6.17 19.27
CA ASN A 168 10.10 -7.31 18.62
C ASN A 168 10.41 -7.41 17.12
N ILE A 169 10.45 -6.28 16.42
CA ILE A 169 10.74 -6.23 14.98
C ILE A 169 12.15 -6.77 14.70
N VAL A 170 13.14 -6.37 15.50
CA VAL A 170 14.53 -6.79 15.30
C VAL A 170 14.70 -8.26 15.69
N LYS A 171 14.19 -8.70 16.84
CA LYS A 171 14.27 -10.09 17.29
C LYS A 171 13.69 -11.10 16.29
N THR A 172 12.67 -10.69 15.53
CA THR A 172 11.96 -11.55 14.58
C THR A 172 12.33 -11.28 13.12
N ALA A 173 13.41 -10.53 12.85
CA ALA A 173 13.77 -10.12 11.49
C ALA A 173 14.22 -11.28 10.59
N LYS A 174 14.70 -12.38 11.18
CA LYS A 174 15.06 -13.60 10.44
C LYS A 174 13.85 -14.37 9.94
N ASP A 175 12.72 -14.27 10.64
CA ASP A 175 11.48 -14.98 10.31
C ASP A 175 10.54 -14.11 9.43
N VAL A 176 10.54 -12.79 9.65
CA VAL A 176 9.71 -11.84 8.91
C VAL A 176 10.60 -10.79 8.27
N PRO A 177 10.70 -10.74 6.93
CA PRO A 177 11.56 -9.81 6.21
C PRO A 177 11.37 -8.38 6.69
N THR A 178 12.47 -7.72 6.99
CA THR A 178 12.47 -6.37 7.58
C THR A 178 13.48 -5.48 6.89
N ILE A 179 13.04 -4.27 6.57
CA ILE A 179 13.84 -3.20 5.99
C ILE A 179 13.82 -2.01 6.95
N ILE A 180 14.98 -1.43 7.22
CA ILE A 180 15.07 -0.11 7.87
C ILE A 180 15.61 0.87 6.84
N ALA A 181 14.86 1.95 6.60
CA ALA A 181 15.29 3.07 5.79
C ALA A 181 15.92 4.13 6.70
N CYS A 182 17.17 4.53 6.41
CA CYS A 182 17.90 5.52 7.19
C CYS A 182 18.65 6.50 6.29
N LEU A 183 19.23 7.53 6.86
CA LEU A 183 20.08 8.47 6.14
C LEU A 183 21.43 7.82 5.76
N GLU A 184 22.06 8.33 4.70
CA GLU A 184 23.37 7.85 4.22
C GLU A 184 24.47 7.96 5.29
N ASN A 185 24.38 8.96 6.15
CA ASN A 185 25.33 9.20 7.24
C ASN A 185 24.95 8.50 8.55
N ALA A 186 23.94 7.61 8.56
CA ALA A 186 23.58 6.86 9.75
C ALA A 186 24.65 5.84 10.11
N GLU A 187 25.07 5.83 11.36
CA GLU A 187 26.08 4.93 11.91
C GLU A 187 25.46 3.59 12.35
N ASN A 188 26.30 2.60 12.66
CA ASN A 188 25.89 1.28 13.22
C ASN A 188 24.99 0.41 12.33
N THR A 189 24.94 0.63 11.03
CA THR A 189 24.16 -0.21 10.09
C THR A 189 24.50 -1.69 10.18
N GLN A 190 25.77 -2.01 10.54
CA GLN A 190 26.27 -3.38 10.59
C GLN A 190 25.55 -4.22 11.68
N ALA A 191 25.21 -3.62 12.82
CA ALA A 191 24.50 -4.31 13.88
C ALA A 191 23.12 -4.84 13.43
N TYR A 192 22.38 -4.03 12.67
CA TYR A 192 21.08 -4.43 12.11
C TYR A 192 21.22 -5.49 11.01
N LYS A 193 22.24 -5.37 10.15
CA LYS A 193 22.52 -6.38 9.11
C LYS A 193 22.81 -7.75 9.69
N GLN A 194 23.54 -7.82 10.82
CA GLN A 194 23.82 -9.06 11.54
C GLN A 194 22.53 -9.71 12.11
N MET A 195 21.53 -8.91 12.43
CA MET A 195 20.21 -9.37 12.86
C MET A 195 19.29 -9.82 11.71
N GLY A 196 19.76 -9.76 10.46
CA GLY A 196 18.98 -10.15 9.27
C GLY A 196 18.12 -9.02 8.69
N ILE A 197 18.37 -7.77 9.10
CA ILE A 197 17.63 -6.60 8.63
C ILE A 197 18.34 -6.03 7.40
N LYS A 198 17.57 -5.76 6.35
CA LYS A 198 18.05 -5.03 5.19
C LYS A 198 18.05 -3.53 5.47
N ILE A 199 19.17 -2.87 5.17
CA ILE A 199 19.28 -1.40 5.31
C ILE A 199 19.18 -0.78 3.93
N ILE A 200 18.29 0.21 3.78
CA ILE A 200 18.23 1.11 2.63
C ILE A 200 18.64 2.49 3.11
N GLN A 201 19.77 2.96 2.62
CA GLN A 201 20.23 4.32 2.88
C GLN A 201 19.64 5.27 1.84
N THR A 202 19.17 6.42 2.29
CA THR A 202 18.54 7.45 1.45
C THR A 202 19.23 8.79 1.63
N PRO A 203 19.15 9.67 0.64
CA PRO A 203 19.44 11.09 0.84
C PRO A 203 18.59 11.67 1.97
N SER A 204 18.99 12.85 2.43
CA SER A 204 18.21 13.59 3.43
C SER A 204 17.20 14.51 2.77
N ASP A 205 15.94 14.39 3.16
CA ASP A 205 14.92 15.42 2.96
C ASP A 205 14.64 16.09 4.30
N LYS A 206 15.14 17.33 4.48
CA LYS A 206 14.99 18.13 5.72
C LYS A 206 15.36 17.36 7.01
N GLY A 207 16.40 16.52 6.96
CA GLY A 207 16.85 15.73 8.11
C GLY A 207 16.14 14.38 8.28
N HIS A 208 15.27 14.01 7.35
CA HIS A 208 14.53 12.75 7.35
C HIS A 208 14.83 11.92 6.11
N VAL A 209 14.41 10.66 6.13
CA VAL A 209 14.42 9.74 4.99
C VAL A 209 13.68 10.38 3.82
N ASP A 210 14.32 10.47 2.65
CA ASP A 210 13.65 10.85 1.40
C ASP A 210 12.69 9.74 0.97
N LEU A 211 11.38 10.01 1.13
CA LEU A 211 10.33 9.03 0.84
C LEU A 211 10.19 8.75 -0.66
N ILE A 212 10.44 9.73 -1.53
CA ILE A 212 10.38 9.53 -2.99
C ILE A 212 11.50 8.60 -3.43
N TYR A 213 12.72 8.83 -2.94
CA TYR A 213 13.85 7.95 -3.20
C TYR A 213 13.59 6.54 -2.63
N LEU A 214 13.06 6.46 -1.41
CA LEU A 214 12.71 5.18 -0.79
C LEU A 214 11.71 4.39 -1.64
N MET A 215 10.65 5.02 -2.16
CA MET A 215 9.67 4.32 -3.03
C MET A 215 10.33 3.75 -4.28
N LYS A 216 11.26 4.47 -4.91
CA LYS A 216 12.03 3.94 -6.06
C LYS A 216 12.82 2.70 -5.67
N LYS A 217 13.54 2.75 -4.54
CA LYS A 217 14.33 1.59 -4.05
C LYS A 217 13.45 0.39 -3.69
N LEU A 218 12.31 0.61 -3.07
CA LEU A 218 11.36 -0.47 -2.76
C LEU A 218 10.74 -1.08 -4.03
N GLY A 219 10.50 -0.27 -5.07
CA GLY A 219 10.07 -0.76 -6.38
C GLY A 219 11.14 -1.64 -7.06
N GLU A 220 12.43 -1.26 -7.00
CA GLU A 220 13.55 -2.09 -7.46
C GLU A 220 13.61 -3.45 -6.74
N GLU A 221 13.23 -3.48 -5.46
CA GLU A 221 13.08 -4.69 -4.64
C GLU A 221 11.81 -5.49 -4.94
N LYS A 222 11.04 -5.09 -5.95
CA LYS A 222 9.78 -5.74 -6.36
C LYS A 222 8.68 -5.70 -5.29
N ILE A 223 8.70 -4.69 -4.43
CA ILE A 223 7.60 -4.37 -3.53
C ILE A 223 6.61 -3.52 -4.32
N ASP A 224 5.46 -4.07 -4.64
CA ASP A 224 4.45 -3.45 -5.50
C ASP A 224 3.45 -2.58 -4.73
N SER A 225 3.31 -2.81 -3.43
CA SER A 225 2.31 -2.15 -2.60
C SER A 225 2.74 -2.03 -1.15
N ILE A 226 2.31 -0.95 -0.49
CA ILE A 226 2.62 -0.65 0.91
C ILE A 226 1.36 -0.22 1.65
N LEU A 227 1.11 -0.85 2.80
CA LEU A 227 0.20 -0.35 3.82
C LEU A 227 0.99 0.57 4.76
N LEU A 228 0.76 1.88 4.68
CA LEU A 228 1.35 2.87 5.58
C LEU A 228 0.49 2.97 6.84
N GLU A 229 0.97 2.41 7.94
CA GLU A 229 0.40 2.52 9.29
C GLU A 229 1.23 3.47 10.17
N GLY A 230 1.54 4.64 9.62
CA GLY A 230 2.39 5.63 10.29
C GLY A 230 1.71 6.39 11.43
N GLY A 231 2.50 7.08 12.24
CA GLY A 231 2.04 8.16 13.09
C GLY A 231 1.84 9.45 12.29
N GLY A 232 1.25 10.48 12.92
CA GLY A 232 0.87 11.72 12.24
C GLY A 232 1.98 12.39 11.43
N GLU A 233 3.21 12.40 11.94
CA GLU A 233 4.38 13.00 11.25
C GLU A 233 4.71 12.27 9.93
N LEU A 234 4.81 10.95 9.96
CA LEU A 234 5.10 10.17 8.76
C LEU A 234 3.95 10.25 7.75
N ASN A 235 2.70 10.25 8.23
CA ASN A 235 1.53 10.40 7.38
C ASN A 235 1.54 11.76 6.66
N PHE A 236 1.86 12.85 7.38
CA PHE A 236 1.98 14.18 6.78
C PHE A 236 3.10 14.22 5.73
N SER A 237 4.30 13.74 6.07
CA SER A 237 5.43 13.68 5.15
C SER A 237 5.11 12.86 3.89
N ALA A 238 4.41 11.73 4.03
CA ALA A 238 4.00 10.89 2.93
C ALA A 238 2.97 11.57 2.01
N LEU A 239 2.02 12.30 2.57
CA LEU A 239 1.06 13.10 1.79
C LEU A 239 1.78 14.26 1.08
N GLN A 240 2.62 15.01 1.78
CA GLN A 240 3.37 16.13 1.22
C GLN A 240 4.32 15.71 0.09
N SER A 241 4.94 14.54 0.20
CA SER A 241 5.80 13.97 -0.84
C SER A 241 5.05 13.37 -2.05
N GLY A 242 3.71 13.32 -1.98
CA GLY A 242 2.88 12.81 -3.08
C GLY A 242 2.97 11.29 -3.32
N ILE A 243 3.49 10.52 -2.35
CA ILE A 243 3.63 9.06 -2.50
C ILE A 243 2.34 8.29 -2.18
N VAL A 244 1.37 8.91 -1.49
CA VAL A 244 0.12 8.25 -1.09
C VAL A 244 -0.84 8.21 -2.27
N ASN A 245 -1.38 7.03 -2.55
CA ASN A 245 -2.36 6.81 -3.63
C ASN A 245 -3.79 6.69 -3.10
N ARG A 246 -3.97 6.08 -1.93
CA ARG A 246 -5.29 5.83 -1.32
C ARG A 246 -5.22 6.02 0.19
N ILE A 247 -6.34 6.46 0.78
CA ILE A 247 -6.51 6.56 2.23
C ILE A 247 -7.57 5.58 2.68
N GLN A 248 -7.34 4.91 3.82
CA GLN A 248 -8.28 4.08 4.58
C GLN A 248 -8.45 4.68 5.98
N ALA A 249 -9.55 5.40 6.22
CA ALA A 249 -9.85 6.02 7.50
C ALA A 249 -10.94 5.24 8.25
N TYR A 250 -10.58 4.54 9.32
CA TYR A 250 -11.53 3.92 10.23
C TYR A 250 -11.95 4.94 11.29
N ILE A 251 -13.23 5.29 11.31
CA ILE A 251 -13.81 6.29 12.22
C ILE A 251 -14.67 5.56 13.25
N SER A 252 -14.29 5.64 14.52
CA SER A 252 -15.08 5.06 15.61
C SER A 252 -16.04 6.09 16.21
N PRO A 253 -17.20 5.68 16.74
CA PRO A 253 -18.19 6.56 17.36
C PRO A 253 -17.78 6.93 18.80
N LYS A 254 -16.57 7.49 18.93
CA LYS A 254 -16.00 7.96 20.21
C LYS A 254 -15.59 9.42 20.07
N ILE A 255 -15.63 10.13 21.20
CA ILE A 255 -15.08 11.49 21.33
C ILE A 255 -14.04 11.46 22.45
N LEU A 256 -12.85 11.93 22.17
CA LEU A 256 -11.75 12.03 23.14
C LEU A 256 -11.43 13.46 23.52
N GLY A 257 -11.57 14.41 22.60
CA GLY A 257 -11.18 15.79 22.82
C GLY A 257 -9.68 15.98 23.08
N GLY A 258 -9.34 17.12 23.67
CA GLY A 258 -7.97 17.44 24.08
C GLY A 258 -7.15 18.11 22.96
N LYS A 259 -6.64 19.33 23.26
CA LYS A 259 -5.83 20.11 22.32
C LYS A 259 -4.53 19.38 21.90
N SER A 260 -3.91 18.66 22.84
CA SER A 260 -2.66 17.91 22.62
C SER A 260 -2.87 16.45 22.21
N ALA A 261 -4.12 15.98 22.11
CA ALA A 261 -4.41 14.63 21.64
C ALA A 261 -4.02 14.51 20.14
N PRO A 262 -3.21 13.49 19.74
CA PRO A 262 -2.68 13.41 18.40
C PRO A 262 -3.77 13.12 17.36
N SER A 263 -3.61 13.73 16.17
CA SER A 263 -4.42 13.48 14.98
C SER A 263 -3.74 12.48 14.03
N PRO A 264 -4.49 11.87 13.10
CA PRO A 264 -3.93 10.93 12.13
C PRO A 264 -2.90 11.56 11.18
N VAL A 265 -3.02 12.87 10.92
CA VAL A 265 -2.09 13.65 10.11
C VAL A 265 -1.60 14.80 10.97
N GLY A 266 -0.29 14.84 11.22
CA GLY A 266 0.39 15.85 12.04
C GLY A 266 1.19 16.81 11.18
N GLY A 267 2.48 17.01 11.55
CA GLY A 267 3.39 17.90 10.83
C GLY A 267 3.04 19.37 10.97
N MET A 268 3.55 20.19 10.07
CA MET A 268 3.32 21.64 10.10
C MET A 268 1.95 22.05 9.54
N GLY A 269 1.25 21.12 8.85
CA GLY A 269 -0.01 21.42 8.17
C GLY A 269 0.17 22.21 6.88
N PHE A 270 -0.97 22.59 6.29
CA PHE A 270 -1.05 23.45 5.09
C PHE A 270 -1.57 24.82 5.50
N ASP A 271 -1.10 25.87 4.84
CA ASP A 271 -1.41 27.27 5.19
C ASP A 271 -2.85 27.67 4.91
N SER A 272 -3.51 26.99 3.96
CA SER A 272 -4.92 27.23 3.63
C SER A 272 -5.64 25.95 3.26
N PRO A 273 -6.99 25.93 3.33
CA PRO A 273 -7.78 24.79 2.83
C PRO A 273 -7.49 24.48 1.34
N ASP A 274 -7.26 25.49 0.52
CA ASP A 274 -7.01 25.33 -0.93
C ASP A 274 -5.64 24.69 -1.24
N SER A 275 -4.67 24.80 -0.32
CA SER A 275 -3.38 24.10 -0.44
C SER A 275 -3.39 22.68 0.11
N GLY A 276 -4.52 22.23 0.68
CA GLY A 276 -4.68 20.91 1.25
C GLY A 276 -4.72 19.80 0.20
N ILE A 277 -4.49 18.57 0.62
CA ILE A 277 -4.60 17.38 -0.24
C ILE A 277 -6.06 17.09 -0.55
N ILE A 278 -6.41 17.02 -1.82
CA ILE A 278 -7.77 16.73 -2.28
C ILE A 278 -7.97 15.22 -2.37
N LEU A 279 -9.10 14.76 -1.84
CA LEU A 279 -9.51 13.37 -1.87
C LEU A 279 -10.76 13.23 -2.77
N CYS A 280 -10.83 12.14 -3.52
CA CYS A 280 -11.96 11.87 -4.41
C CYS A 280 -12.45 10.42 -4.29
N SER A 281 -13.56 10.11 -4.97
CA SER A 281 -14.14 8.76 -5.08
C SER A 281 -14.34 8.06 -3.73
N PRO A 282 -15.13 8.62 -2.79
CA PRO A 282 -15.33 8.01 -1.50
C PRO A 282 -16.07 6.67 -1.60
N GLU A 283 -15.52 5.65 -0.95
CA GLU A 283 -16.18 4.36 -0.74
C GLU A 283 -16.41 4.18 0.76
N ILE A 284 -17.63 3.82 1.19
CA ILE A 284 -18.00 3.72 2.61
C ILE A 284 -18.39 2.27 2.94
N THR A 285 -17.80 1.75 4.00
CA THR A 285 -18.11 0.41 4.54
C THR A 285 -18.35 0.52 6.04
N TYR A 286 -19.34 -0.21 6.56
CA TYR A 286 -19.66 -0.25 7.98
C TYR A 286 -19.12 -1.52 8.63
N PHE A 287 -18.48 -1.37 9.78
CA PHE A 287 -18.01 -2.46 10.64
C PHE A 287 -18.67 -2.29 12.02
N GLY A 288 -19.91 -2.79 12.17
CA GLY A 288 -20.74 -2.48 13.33
C GLY A 288 -21.02 -0.98 13.40
N ASN A 289 -20.56 -0.32 14.47
CA ASN A 289 -20.69 1.12 14.63
C ASN A 289 -19.49 1.93 14.11
N ASP A 290 -18.40 1.29 13.68
CA ASP A 290 -17.30 1.98 13.02
C ASP A 290 -17.60 2.17 11.54
N ILE A 291 -17.05 3.23 10.97
CA ILE A 291 -17.16 3.56 9.54
C ILE A 291 -15.76 3.51 8.95
N LEU A 292 -15.56 2.73 7.91
CA LEU A 292 -14.41 2.87 7.02
C LEU A 292 -14.78 3.78 5.86
N ILE A 293 -14.02 4.82 5.67
CA ILE A 293 -14.08 5.63 4.45
C ILE A 293 -12.76 5.50 3.72
N GLU A 294 -12.83 5.15 2.46
CA GLU A 294 -11.67 5.06 1.58
C GLU A 294 -11.77 6.13 0.49
N TRP A 295 -10.64 6.77 0.17
CA TRP A 295 -10.55 7.77 -0.89
C TRP A 295 -9.31 7.55 -1.73
N GLU A 296 -9.40 7.88 -3.01
CA GLU A 296 -8.23 8.09 -3.84
C GLU A 296 -7.65 9.48 -3.54
N VAL A 297 -6.31 9.56 -3.52
CA VAL A 297 -5.61 10.84 -3.39
C VAL A 297 -5.41 11.42 -4.78
N THR A 298 -6.02 12.57 -5.04
CA THR A 298 -5.82 13.28 -6.31
C THR A 298 -4.40 13.83 -6.31
N LYS A 299 -3.58 13.40 -7.27
CA LYS A 299 -2.31 14.07 -7.51
C LYS A 299 -2.65 15.48 -7.96
N CYS A 300 -2.27 16.50 -7.19
CA CYS A 300 -2.31 17.86 -7.69
C CYS A 300 -1.53 17.86 -9.02
N SER A 301 -2.24 18.04 -10.14
CA SER A 301 -1.61 18.52 -11.35
C SER A 301 -1.06 19.91 -10.99
N GLN A 302 0.25 19.99 -10.78
CA GLN A 302 0.93 21.28 -10.88
C GLN A 302 0.77 21.66 -12.35
N GLU A 303 -0.24 22.51 -12.63
CA GLU A 303 -0.28 23.30 -13.84
C GLU A 303 0.81 24.36 -13.80
#